data_fbd17d975092f7aa55cd0a92ba175f61
#
_entry.id   fbd17d975092f7aa55cd0a92ba175f61
#
_cell.length_a   1.000
_cell.length_b   1.000
_cell.length_c   1.000
_cell.angle_alpha   90.00
_cell.angle_beta   90.00
_cell.angle_gamma   90.00
#
_symmetry.space_group_name_H-M   'P 1'
#
loop_
_entity.id
_entity.type
_entity.pdbx_description
1 polymer ?
#
loop_
_entity_poly.entity_id
_entity_poly.type
_entity_poly.pdbx_seq_one_letter_code
_entity_poly.pdbx_strand_id
1 'polypeptide(L)'
;MGANALAGEALGKEKLLELAIDIEGHPDNVVPSLLGGLCLTAQAASRRWRVVRCEWHENVQAVVAIPSIRLSTADARRAMPKQIVVPDAVSNLGSLTLLLQGLRSGNGDLITDGMHDRLHEPYRWPLIQGGSAVRKAAMDAGAWGCVISGAGPSLLALCPPEKGRTVAEAMEKGWEQEGVHTRALPLKLQSGGSRWRPKTS
;
A
#
# COMPACT_ATOMS: atom_id res chain seq x y z
N MET A 1 2.75 19.68 -7.89
CA MET A 1 3.13 20.66 -6.84
C MET A 1 4.14 21.67 -7.39
N GLY A 2 5.36 21.29 -7.79
CA GLY A 2 6.39 22.23 -8.24
C GLY A 2 5.97 23.13 -9.40
N ALA A 3 5.37 22.57 -10.45
CA ALA A 3 4.86 23.36 -11.59
C ALA A 3 3.79 24.38 -11.17
N ASN A 4 2.90 24.02 -10.24
CA ASN A 4 1.89 24.93 -9.70
C ASN A 4 2.53 26.09 -8.91
N ALA A 5 3.56 25.79 -8.12
CA ALA A 5 4.29 26.81 -7.37
C ALA A 5 5.03 27.78 -8.31
N LEU A 6 5.65 27.27 -9.38
CA LEU A 6 6.28 28.09 -10.42
C LEU A 6 5.26 28.95 -11.19
N ALA A 7 4.01 28.49 -11.30
CA ALA A 7 2.90 29.24 -11.89
C ALA A 7 2.19 30.18 -10.88
N GLY A 8 2.81 30.48 -9.73
CA GLY A 8 2.23 31.38 -8.74
C GLY A 8 1.07 30.78 -7.94
N GLU A 9 1.06 29.43 -7.76
CA GLU A 9 0.01 28.72 -7.02
C GLU A 9 -1.40 28.91 -7.59
N ALA A 10 -1.52 28.98 -8.91
CA ALA A 10 -2.75 29.25 -9.64
C ALA A 10 -3.89 28.23 -9.36
N LEU A 11 -3.54 27.02 -8.91
CA LEU A 11 -4.51 25.95 -8.62
C LEU A 11 -4.55 25.62 -7.14
N GLY A 12 -5.75 25.58 -6.58
CA GLY A 12 -5.98 25.05 -5.23
C GLY A 12 -5.76 23.53 -5.15
N LYS A 13 -5.63 23.00 -3.92
CA LYS A 13 -5.31 21.59 -3.67
C LYS A 13 -6.30 20.61 -4.30
N GLU A 14 -7.59 20.92 -4.30
CA GLU A 14 -8.64 20.06 -4.89
C GLU A 14 -8.44 19.93 -6.41
N LYS A 15 -8.20 21.06 -7.09
CA LYS A 15 -7.97 21.05 -8.53
C LYS A 15 -6.65 20.37 -8.92
N LEU A 16 -5.61 20.53 -8.10
CA LEU A 16 -4.36 19.79 -8.26
C LEU A 16 -4.54 18.30 -8.11
N LEU A 17 -5.38 17.87 -7.17
CA LEU A 17 -5.69 16.47 -6.96
C LEU A 17 -6.45 15.88 -8.15
N GLU A 18 -7.50 16.55 -8.63
CA GLU A 18 -8.22 16.15 -9.84
C GLU A 18 -7.26 15.99 -11.02
N LEU A 19 -6.47 17.01 -11.30
CA LEU A 19 -5.51 16.99 -12.40
C LEU A 19 -4.47 15.86 -12.25
N ALA A 20 -3.97 15.62 -11.04
CA ALA A 20 -3.01 14.57 -10.79
C ALA A 20 -3.62 13.16 -11.02
N ILE A 21 -4.89 12.97 -10.62
CA ILE A 21 -5.63 11.73 -10.88
C ILE A 21 -5.87 11.55 -12.38
N ASP A 22 -6.24 12.62 -13.08
CA ASP A 22 -6.47 12.56 -14.54
C ASP A 22 -5.20 12.20 -15.32
N ILE A 23 -4.04 12.73 -14.91
CA ILE A 23 -2.74 12.42 -15.52
C ILE A 23 -2.31 10.99 -15.25
N GLU A 24 -2.43 10.52 -14.01
CA GLU A 24 -2.02 9.17 -13.59
C GLU A 24 -3.03 8.10 -14.05
N GLY A 25 -4.30 8.50 -14.21
CA GLY A 25 -5.42 7.60 -14.52
C GLY A 25 -5.93 6.79 -13.32
N HIS A 26 -5.31 6.93 -12.15
CA HIS A 26 -5.68 6.21 -10.93
C HIS A 26 -5.33 7.00 -9.66
N PRO A 27 -6.21 7.02 -8.61
CA PRO A 27 -6.01 7.87 -7.42
C PRO A 27 -5.06 7.31 -6.36
N ASP A 28 -4.81 5.99 -6.35
CA ASP A 28 -4.23 5.24 -5.23
C ASP A 28 -2.84 5.73 -4.79
N ASN A 29 -1.98 6.13 -5.72
CA ASN A 29 -0.65 6.65 -5.42
C ASN A 29 -0.62 8.18 -5.30
N VAL A 30 -1.36 8.90 -6.15
CA VAL A 30 -1.32 10.36 -6.18
C VAL A 30 -2.01 10.99 -4.98
N VAL A 31 -3.11 10.41 -4.51
CA VAL A 31 -3.87 10.94 -3.38
C VAL A 31 -3.04 10.93 -2.09
N PRO A 32 -2.50 9.80 -1.61
CA PRO A 32 -1.68 9.79 -0.41
C PRO A 32 -0.38 10.59 -0.57
N SER A 33 0.20 10.66 -1.77
CA SER A 33 1.37 11.50 -2.02
C SER A 33 1.07 13.00 -1.86
N LEU A 34 -0.11 13.46 -2.27
CA LEU A 34 -0.51 14.87 -2.16
C LEU A 34 -1.05 15.23 -0.78
N LEU A 35 -1.79 14.34 -0.15
CA LEU A 35 -2.50 14.63 1.10
C LEU A 35 -1.79 14.11 2.35
N GLY A 36 -1.00 13.05 2.22
CA GLY A 36 -0.42 12.29 3.33
C GLY A 36 -1.47 11.47 4.08
N GLY A 37 -1.00 10.65 5.01
CA GLY A 37 -1.83 9.79 5.83
C GLY A 37 -2.39 8.57 5.10
N LEU A 38 -3.27 7.85 5.77
CA LEU A 38 -4.06 6.77 5.18
C LEU A 38 -5.24 7.39 4.42
N CYS A 39 -5.29 7.17 3.13
CA CYS A 39 -6.34 7.70 2.26
C CYS A 39 -7.13 6.55 1.64
N LEU A 40 -8.45 6.63 1.78
CA LEU A 40 -9.39 5.82 1.01
C LEU A 40 -9.86 6.60 -0.20
N THR A 41 -9.90 5.94 -1.33
CA THR A 41 -10.42 6.51 -2.56
C THR A 41 -11.44 5.58 -3.18
N ALA A 42 -12.59 6.13 -3.54
CA ALA A 42 -13.63 5.38 -4.23
C ALA A 42 -14.33 6.28 -5.26
N GLN A 43 -14.75 5.69 -6.37
CA GLN A 43 -15.54 6.40 -7.32
C GLN A 43 -17.01 6.38 -6.89
N ALA A 44 -17.60 7.55 -6.69
CA ALA A 44 -19.02 7.69 -6.39
C ALA A 44 -19.89 7.35 -7.62
N ALA A 45 -21.17 7.13 -7.42
CA ALA A 45 -22.15 6.93 -8.51
C ALA A 45 -22.14 8.08 -9.54
N SER A 46 -21.83 9.30 -9.11
CA SER A 46 -21.62 10.49 -9.95
C SER A 46 -20.31 10.45 -10.76
N ARG A 47 -19.55 9.37 -10.72
CA ARG A 47 -18.19 9.21 -11.31
C ARG A 47 -17.13 10.15 -10.75
N ARG A 48 -17.43 10.94 -9.71
CA ARG A 48 -16.44 11.75 -9.00
C ARG A 48 -15.66 10.89 -8.01
N TRP A 49 -14.38 11.14 -7.89
CA TRP A 49 -13.57 10.51 -6.84
C TRP A 49 -13.95 11.08 -5.48
N ARG A 50 -14.21 10.19 -4.54
CA ARG A 50 -14.31 10.50 -3.11
C ARG A 50 -12.99 10.13 -2.46
N VAL A 51 -12.48 11.06 -1.66
CA VAL A 51 -11.25 10.86 -0.90
C VAL A 51 -11.59 11.06 0.57
N VAL A 52 -11.27 10.06 1.36
CA VAL A 52 -11.49 10.08 2.82
C VAL A 52 -10.16 9.80 3.49
N ARG A 53 -9.75 10.67 4.41
CA ARG A 53 -8.60 10.39 5.27
C ARG A 53 -9.07 9.55 6.46
N CYS A 54 -8.35 8.46 6.70
CA CYS A 54 -8.63 7.55 7.79
C CYS A 54 -7.59 7.67 8.90
N GLU A 55 -8.01 7.30 10.09
CA GLU A 55 -7.14 7.20 11.24
C GLU A 55 -6.19 6.01 11.07
N TRP A 56 -4.96 6.19 11.55
CA TRP A 56 -3.94 5.18 11.66
C TRP A 56 -3.47 5.14 13.10
N HIS A 57 -3.68 4.03 13.77
CA HIS A 57 -3.32 3.89 15.17
C HIS A 57 -1.81 3.83 15.36
N GLU A 58 -1.29 4.45 16.42
CA GLU A 58 0.14 4.51 16.71
C GLU A 58 0.78 3.13 16.96
N ASN A 59 -0.02 2.17 17.41
CA ASN A 59 0.40 0.78 17.62
C ASN A 59 0.51 -0.03 16.30
N VAL A 60 0.32 0.59 15.15
CA VAL A 60 0.47 -0.08 13.85
C VAL A 60 1.72 0.44 13.15
N GLN A 61 2.66 -0.45 12.91
CA GLN A 61 3.88 -0.19 12.15
C GLN A 61 3.78 -0.81 10.76
N ALA A 62 4.05 -0.03 9.73
CA ALA A 62 4.23 -0.53 8.38
C ALA A 62 5.70 -0.87 8.12
N VAL A 63 5.95 -2.00 7.47
CA VAL A 63 7.27 -2.40 6.97
C VAL A 63 7.16 -2.65 5.48
N VAL A 64 7.98 -1.99 4.67
CA VAL A 64 7.99 -2.17 3.23
C VAL A 64 9.31 -2.83 2.82
N ALA A 65 9.22 -3.92 2.07
CA ALA A 65 10.37 -4.59 1.48
C ALA A 65 10.38 -4.39 -0.04
N ILE A 66 11.51 -3.92 -0.56
CA ILE A 66 11.70 -3.50 -1.95
C ILE A 66 12.78 -4.39 -2.57
N PRO A 67 12.40 -5.44 -3.32
CA PRO A 67 13.34 -6.33 -3.97
C PRO A 67 13.93 -5.70 -5.23
N SER A 68 15.12 -6.17 -5.64
CA SER A 68 15.80 -5.74 -6.87
C SER A 68 15.20 -6.30 -8.17
N ILE A 69 14.23 -7.22 -8.06
CA ILE A 69 13.49 -7.76 -9.21
C ILE A 69 12.47 -6.73 -9.73
N ARG A 70 12.11 -6.85 -10.99
CA ARG A 70 11.12 -5.98 -11.63
C ARG A 70 9.88 -6.77 -12.00
N LEU A 71 8.72 -6.20 -11.71
CA LEU A 71 7.43 -6.67 -12.20
C LEU A 71 6.73 -5.51 -12.89
N SER A 72 6.34 -5.69 -14.16
CA SER A 72 5.63 -4.63 -14.85
C SER A 72 4.17 -4.57 -14.37
N THR A 73 3.65 -3.35 -14.20
CA THR A 73 2.23 -3.13 -13.86
C THR A 73 1.31 -3.74 -14.91
N ALA A 74 1.73 -3.77 -16.19
CA ALA A 74 0.99 -4.40 -17.27
C ALA A 74 0.87 -5.93 -17.08
N ASP A 75 1.95 -6.60 -16.64
CA ASP A 75 1.93 -8.04 -16.36
C ASP A 75 1.04 -8.35 -15.16
N ALA A 76 1.16 -7.58 -14.09
CA ALA A 76 0.31 -7.71 -12.92
C ALA A 76 -1.19 -7.49 -13.23
N ARG A 77 -1.52 -6.60 -14.17
CA ARG A 77 -2.89 -6.41 -14.67
C ARG A 77 -3.34 -7.56 -15.57
N ARG A 78 -2.49 -8.08 -16.45
CA ARG A 78 -2.81 -9.21 -17.33
C ARG A 78 -3.10 -10.51 -16.56
N ALA A 79 -2.47 -10.69 -15.42
CA ALA A 79 -2.70 -11.84 -14.56
C ALA A 79 -4.10 -11.87 -13.93
N MET A 80 -4.81 -10.73 -13.93
CA MET A 80 -6.12 -10.63 -13.29
C MET A 80 -7.20 -11.39 -14.08
N PRO A 81 -8.12 -12.10 -13.39
CA PRO A 81 -9.23 -12.78 -14.03
C PRO A 81 -10.23 -11.76 -14.59
N LYS A 82 -10.89 -12.12 -15.70
CA LYS A 82 -11.95 -11.27 -16.27
C LYS A 82 -13.25 -11.32 -15.48
N GLN A 83 -13.43 -12.34 -14.66
CA GLN A 83 -14.62 -12.57 -13.83
C GLN A 83 -14.20 -13.08 -12.46
N ILE A 84 -14.93 -12.72 -11.44
CA ILE A 84 -14.76 -13.17 -10.07
C ILE A 84 -16.06 -13.81 -9.57
N VAL A 85 -15.94 -14.74 -8.67
CA VAL A 85 -17.13 -15.35 -8.04
C VAL A 85 -17.61 -14.48 -6.89
N VAL A 86 -18.93 -14.45 -6.70
CA VAL A 86 -19.57 -13.63 -5.65
C VAL A 86 -18.98 -13.86 -4.25
N PRO A 87 -18.71 -15.10 -3.81
CA PRO A 87 -18.11 -15.33 -2.49
C PRO A 87 -16.78 -14.63 -2.28
N ASP A 88 -15.91 -14.53 -3.30
CA ASP A 88 -14.62 -13.83 -3.19
C ASP A 88 -14.81 -12.32 -3.08
N ALA A 89 -15.75 -11.75 -3.84
CA ALA A 89 -16.11 -10.34 -3.71
C ALA A 89 -16.63 -10.02 -2.30
N VAL A 90 -17.54 -10.84 -1.77
CA VAL A 90 -18.08 -10.68 -0.40
C VAL A 90 -16.96 -10.80 0.64
N SER A 91 -16.05 -11.79 0.48
CA SER A 91 -14.90 -11.95 1.36
C SER A 91 -14.02 -10.69 1.39
N ASN A 92 -13.69 -10.13 0.23
CA ASN A 92 -12.86 -8.91 0.16
C ASN A 92 -13.54 -7.69 0.78
N LEU A 93 -14.85 -7.54 0.64
CA LEU A 93 -15.60 -6.46 1.30
C LEU A 93 -15.52 -6.60 2.83
N GLY A 94 -15.67 -7.83 3.35
CA GLY A 94 -15.50 -8.11 4.77
C GLY A 94 -14.08 -7.83 5.25
N SER A 95 -13.07 -8.34 4.54
CA SER A 95 -11.65 -8.11 4.85
C SER A 95 -11.32 -6.61 4.89
N LEU A 96 -11.78 -5.83 3.92
CA LEU A 96 -11.56 -4.38 3.91
C LEU A 96 -12.18 -3.71 5.15
N THR A 97 -13.37 -4.12 5.56
CA THR A 97 -14.04 -3.57 6.75
C THR A 97 -13.26 -3.87 8.03
N LEU A 98 -12.79 -5.12 8.19
CA LEU A 98 -11.97 -5.54 9.33
C LEU A 98 -10.63 -4.79 9.34
N LEU A 99 -9.96 -4.69 8.19
CA LEU A 99 -8.69 -3.98 8.07
C LEU A 99 -8.82 -2.52 8.49
N LEU A 100 -9.82 -1.81 8.00
CA LEU A 100 -10.04 -0.40 8.34
C LEU A 100 -10.28 -0.21 9.84
N GLN A 101 -11.09 -1.09 10.45
CA GLN A 101 -11.33 -1.04 11.88
C GLN A 101 -10.07 -1.40 12.67
N GLY A 102 -9.29 -2.40 12.22
CA GLY A 102 -8.02 -2.79 12.81
C GLY A 102 -6.98 -1.67 12.77
N LEU A 103 -6.83 -1.01 11.64
CA LEU A 103 -5.92 0.14 11.47
C LEU A 103 -6.29 1.32 12.37
N ARG A 104 -7.59 1.56 12.57
CA ARG A 104 -8.10 2.62 13.42
C ARG A 104 -7.93 2.32 14.91
N SER A 105 -8.16 1.08 15.33
CA SER A 105 -8.14 0.67 16.73
C SER A 105 -6.79 0.14 17.23
N GLY A 106 -5.84 -0.14 16.30
CA GLY A 106 -4.58 -0.82 16.62
C GLY A 106 -4.73 -2.30 16.97
N ASN A 107 -5.90 -2.91 16.61
CA ASN A 107 -6.18 -4.31 16.91
C ASN A 107 -5.55 -5.23 15.86
N GLY A 108 -4.53 -6.02 16.28
CA GLY A 108 -3.78 -6.92 15.42
C GLY A 108 -4.61 -8.06 14.84
N ASP A 109 -5.58 -8.61 15.57
CA ASP A 109 -6.43 -9.70 15.10
C ASP A 109 -7.32 -9.23 13.94
N LEU A 110 -7.92 -8.03 14.07
CA LEU A 110 -8.71 -7.43 13.00
C LEU A 110 -7.85 -7.11 11.77
N ILE A 111 -6.58 -6.70 11.97
CA ILE A 111 -5.64 -6.49 10.87
C ILE A 111 -5.31 -7.82 10.19
N THR A 112 -5.03 -8.87 10.97
CA THR A 112 -4.76 -10.21 10.46
C THR A 112 -5.91 -10.70 9.58
N ASP A 113 -7.14 -10.67 10.09
CA ASP A 113 -8.33 -11.10 9.36
C ASP A 113 -8.63 -10.19 8.16
N GLY A 114 -8.27 -8.91 8.27
CA GLY A 114 -8.50 -7.90 7.23
C GLY A 114 -7.48 -7.91 6.08
N MET A 115 -6.31 -8.51 6.27
CA MET A 115 -5.26 -8.58 5.24
C MET A 115 -5.38 -9.82 4.35
N HIS A 116 -6.59 -10.24 4.04
CA HIS A 116 -6.89 -11.32 3.11
C HIS A 116 -7.48 -10.78 1.82
N ASP A 117 -6.79 -11.02 0.70
CA ASP A 117 -7.26 -10.65 -0.63
C ASP A 117 -7.46 -11.91 -1.49
N ARG A 118 -8.67 -12.08 -2.00
CA ARG A 118 -9.05 -13.14 -2.93
C ARG A 118 -9.19 -12.65 -4.37
N LEU A 119 -9.06 -11.34 -4.59
CA LEU A 119 -9.28 -10.73 -5.91
C LEU A 119 -7.99 -10.49 -6.69
N HIS A 120 -6.88 -10.17 -6.01
CA HIS A 120 -5.63 -9.79 -6.66
C HIS A 120 -4.48 -10.72 -6.30
N GLU A 121 -4.28 -10.97 -5.01
CA GLU A 121 -3.13 -11.72 -4.51
C GLU A 121 -3.00 -13.12 -5.08
N PRO A 122 -4.06 -13.96 -5.20
CA PRO A 122 -3.93 -15.30 -5.75
C PRO A 122 -3.33 -15.35 -7.16
N TYR A 123 -3.55 -14.29 -7.93
CA TYR A 123 -3.07 -14.18 -9.32
C TYR A 123 -1.71 -13.47 -9.44
N ARG A 124 -1.33 -12.67 -8.43
CA ARG A 124 -0.09 -11.88 -8.46
C ARG A 124 1.07 -12.54 -7.72
N TRP A 125 0.81 -13.29 -6.64
CA TRP A 125 1.86 -13.99 -5.90
C TRP A 125 2.77 -14.86 -6.79
N PRO A 126 2.24 -15.63 -7.78
CA PRO A 126 3.09 -16.44 -8.67
C PRO A 126 4.06 -15.61 -9.52
N LEU A 127 3.83 -14.31 -9.67
CA LEU A 127 4.70 -13.41 -10.45
C LEU A 127 5.87 -12.84 -9.63
N ILE A 128 5.87 -13.05 -8.32
CA ILE A 128 6.88 -12.48 -7.40
C ILE A 128 7.79 -13.59 -6.91
N GLN A 129 8.97 -13.70 -7.52
CA GLN A 129 9.98 -14.68 -7.13
C GLN A 129 10.27 -14.54 -5.63
N GLY A 130 10.21 -15.65 -4.88
CA GLY A 130 10.50 -15.69 -3.45
C GLY A 130 9.45 -15.00 -2.57
N GLY A 131 8.44 -14.31 -3.14
CA GLY A 131 7.49 -13.51 -2.38
C GLY A 131 6.73 -14.28 -1.30
N SER A 132 6.34 -15.53 -1.57
CA SER A 132 5.63 -16.37 -0.60
C SER A 132 6.53 -16.77 0.59
N ALA A 133 7.82 -17.02 0.34
CA ALA A 133 8.80 -17.30 1.40
C ALA A 133 9.00 -16.08 2.31
N VAL A 134 9.10 -14.89 1.71
CA VAL A 134 9.23 -13.62 2.43
C VAL A 134 7.97 -13.31 3.25
N ARG A 135 6.79 -13.53 2.68
CA ARG A 135 5.52 -13.42 3.43
C ARG A 135 5.55 -14.31 4.67
N LYS A 136 5.94 -15.58 4.50
CA LYS A 136 6.05 -16.51 5.63
C LYS A 136 7.06 -16.01 6.67
N ALA A 137 8.24 -15.55 6.24
CA ALA A 137 9.27 -15.02 7.13
C ALA A 137 8.79 -13.80 7.93
N ALA A 138 8.03 -12.88 7.29
CA ALA A 138 7.42 -11.74 7.95
C ALA A 138 6.42 -12.16 9.05
N MET A 139 5.54 -13.12 8.73
CA MET A 139 4.55 -13.65 9.67
C MET A 139 5.23 -14.36 10.86
N ASP A 140 6.22 -15.21 10.60
CA ASP A 140 7.00 -15.91 11.64
C ASP A 140 7.76 -14.91 12.55
N ALA A 141 8.13 -13.73 12.04
CA ALA A 141 8.77 -12.65 12.78
C ALA A 141 7.79 -11.79 13.60
N GLY A 142 6.49 -12.03 13.50
CA GLY A 142 5.45 -11.37 14.27
C GLY A 142 4.69 -10.27 13.51
N ALA A 143 4.70 -10.28 12.19
CA ALA A 143 3.76 -9.47 11.42
C ALA A 143 2.33 -10.02 11.58
N TRP A 144 1.35 -9.14 11.64
CA TRP A 144 -0.07 -9.46 11.58
C TRP A 144 -0.53 -9.88 10.18
N GLY A 145 0.14 -9.34 9.16
CA GLY A 145 -0.11 -9.65 7.77
C GLY A 145 1.02 -9.13 6.88
N CYS A 146 1.16 -9.76 5.72
CA CYS A 146 2.10 -9.32 4.69
C CYS A 146 1.45 -9.51 3.33
N VAL A 147 1.35 -8.44 2.56
CA VAL A 147 0.61 -8.34 1.28
C VAL A 147 1.48 -7.70 0.20
N ILE A 148 1.01 -7.82 -1.04
CA ILE A 148 1.66 -7.16 -2.17
C ILE A 148 1.37 -5.65 -2.10
N SER A 149 2.42 -4.83 -2.16
CA SER A 149 2.30 -3.38 -2.22
C SER A 149 2.03 -2.91 -3.65
N GLY A 150 0.84 -2.38 -3.90
CA GLY A 150 0.41 -1.96 -5.24
C GLY A 150 0.38 -3.11 -6.24
N ALA A 151 1.07 -2.97 -7.36
CA ALA A 151 1.21 -4.04 -8.36
C ALA A 151 2.28 -5.08 -7.99
N GLY A 152 3.09 -4.81 -7.00
CA GLY A 152 4.30 -5.54 -6.67
C GLY A 152 5.52 -5.03 -7.48
N PRO A 153 6.70 -5.65 -7.34
CA PRO A 153 7.03 -6.79 -6.50
C PRO A 153 7.25 -6.44 -5.02
N SER A 154 7.18 -5.16 -4.63
CA SER A 154 7.33 -4.74 -3.24
C SER A 154 6.25 -5.37 -2.35
N LEU A 155 6.62 -5.71 -1.11
CA LEU A 155 5.71 -6.25 -0.12
C LEU A 155 5.54 -5.28 1.04
N LEU A 156 4.34 -5.25 1.59
CA LEU A 156 3.97 -4.48 2.78
C LEU A 156 3.58 -5.42 3.90
N ALA A 157 4.25 -5.35 5.03
CA ALA A 157 3.84 -6.01 6.25
C ALA A 157 3.32 -4.98 7.28
N LEU A 158 2.35 -5.40 8.08
CA LEU A 158 1.85 -4.65 9.24
C LEU A 158 2.16 -5.43 10.50
N CYS A 159 2.66 -4.76 11.52
CA CYS A 159 3.08 -5.38 12.78
C CYS A 159 2.99 -4.38 13.94
N PRO A 160 3.13 -4.84 15.21
CA PRO A 160 3.35 -3.92 16.32
C PRO A 160 4.67 -3.16 16.15
N PRO A 161 4.78 -1.90 16.62
CA PRO A 161 5.96 -1.06 16.43
C PRO A 161 7.28 -1.71 16.90
N GLU A 162 7.25 -2.43 18.01
CA GLU A 162 8.41 -3.13 18.57
C GLU A 162 8.91 -4.29 17.70
N LYS A 163 8.08 -4.79 16.79
CA LYS A 163 8.43 -5.85 15.83
C LYS A 163 8.94 -5.32 14.49
N GLY A 164 8.79 -4.03 14.22
CA GLY A 164 9.07 -3.45 12.91
C GLY A 164 10.46 -3.79 12.37
N ARG A 165 11.50 -3.70 13.21
CA ARG A 165 12.87 -4.04 12.83
C ARG A 165 13.06 -5.54 12.58
N THR A 166 12.56 -6.38 13.48
CA THR A 166 12.63 -7.84 13.35
C THR A 166 11.95 -8.34 12.08
N VAL A 167 10.77 -7.78 11.78
CA VAL A 167 10.03 -8.10 10.55
C VAL A 167 10.81 -7.66 9.30
N ALA A 168 11.39 -6.45 9.31
CA ALA A 168 12.20 -5.98 8.20
C ALA A 168 13.40 -6.89 7.92
N GLU A 169 14.17 -7.23 8.95
CA GLU A 169 15.32 -8.13 8.85
C GLU A 169 14.91 -9.55 8.35
N ALA A 170 13.77 -10.05 8.81
CA ALA A 170 13.23 -11.32 8.35
C ALA A 170 12.82 -11.29 6.87
N MET A 171 12.21 -10.18 6.40
CA MET A 171 11.86 -10.01 4.99
C MET A 171 13.08 -9.91 4.08
N GLU A 172 14.14 -9.20 4.51
CA GLU A 172 15.40 -9.12 3.78
C GLU A 172 16.05 -10.51 3.67
N LYS A 173 16.20 -11.21 4.78
CA LYS A 173 16.78 -12.55 4.83
C LYS A 173 15.97 -13.56 4.02
N GLY A 174 14.64 -13.45 4.03
CA GLY A 174 13.76 -14.30 3.23
C GLY A 174 14.04 -14.18 1.74
N TRP A 175 14.24 -12.97 1.21
CA TRP A 175 14.62 -12.79 -0.19
C TRP A 175 16.07 -13.11 -0.49
N GLU A 176 16.99 -12.86 0.43
CA GLU A 176 18.39 -13.25 0.28
C GLU A 176 18.53 -14.76 0.08
N GLN A 177 17.74 -15.58 0.80
CA GLN A 177 17.68 -17.03 0.62
C GLN A 177 17.16 -17.44 -0.75
N GLU A 178 16.36 -16.61 -1.40
CA GLU A 178 15.87 -16.80 -2.77
C GLU A 178 16.79 -16.15 -3.83
N GLY A 179 17.97 -15.68 -3.42
CA GLY A 179 18.95 -15.04 -4.29
C GLY A 179 18.55 -13.63 -4.77
N VAL A 180 17.61 -12.99 -4.09
CA VAL A 180 17.11 -11.65 -4.45
C VAL A 180 17.61 -10.62 -3.45
N HIS A 181 18.35 -9.62 -3.94
CA HIS A 181 18.74 -8.50 -3.11
C HIS A 181 17.51 -7.63 -2.75
N THR A 182 17.38 -7.28 -1.49
CA THR A 182 16.22 -6.56 -0.98
C THR A 182 16.62 -5.55 0.08
N ARG A 183 15.90 -4.45 0.13
CA ARG A 183 15.92 -3.50 1.24
C ARG A 183 14.55 -3.46 1.90
N ALA A 184 14.49 -3.72 3.20
CA ALA A 184 13.25 -3.61 3.97
C ALA A 184 13.36 -2.53 5.04
N LEU A 185 12.32 -1.73 5.19
CA LEU A 185 12.30 -0.54 6.01
C LEU A 185 11.01 -0.47 6.84
N PRO A 186 11.11 -0.32 8.18
CA PRO A 186 10.00 0.18 8.97
C PRO A 186 9.73 1.63 8.59
N LEU A 187 8.50 1.95 8.23
CA LEU A 187 8.11 3.28 7.76
C LEU A 187 7.16 3.95 8.75
N LYS A 188 7.37 5.23 9.01
CA LYS A 188 6.39 6.05 9.72
C LYS A 188 5.38 6.63 8.74
N LEU A 189 4.11 6.59 9.10
CA LEU A 189 3.07 7.25 8.33
C LEU A 189 3.29 8.78 8.38
N GLN A 190 3.40 9.39 7.21
CA GLN A 190 3.51 10.85 7.09
C GLN A 190 2.10 11.46 7.09
N SER A 191 1.76 12.24 8.11
CA SER A 191 0.45 12.91 8.22
C SER A 191 0.27 14.06 7.21
N GLY A 192 1.36 14.61 6.69
CA GLY A 192 1.36 15.68 5.69
C GLY A 192 1.81 15.17 4.33
N GLY A 193 1.11 15.57 3.26
CA GLY A 193 1.48 15.24 1.89
C GLY A 193 2.67 16.06 1.36
N SER A 194 2.89 15.95 0.07
CA SER A 194 3.97 16.64 -0.64
C SER A 194 3.96 18.14 -0.39
N ARG A 195 5.14 18.69 -0.12
CA ARG A 195 5.39 20.13 0.03
C ARG A 195 6.48 20.55 -0.93
N TRP A 196 6.24 21.62 -1.65
CA TRP A 196 7.31 22.27 -2.40
C TRP A 196 8.06 23.23 -1.48
N ARG A 197 9.38 23.19 -1.53
CA ARG A 197 10.23 24.18 -0.87
C ARG A 197 11.21 24.75 -1.91
N PRO A 198 11.30 26.07 -2.06
CA PRO A 198 12.37 26.65 -2.90
C PRO A 198 13.72 26.21 -2.33
N LYS A 199 14.68 25.90 -3.20
CA LYS A 199 16.08 25.81 -2.76
C LYS A 199 16.47 27.21 -2.28
N THR A 200 16.72 27.37 -1.01
CA THR A 200 17.48 28.52 -0.51
C THR A 200 18.90 28.40 -1.07
N SER A 201 19.29 29.41 -1.85
CA SER A 201 20.65 29.58 -2.37
C SER A 201 21.64 29.64 -1.25
#